data_46f716985724b2ce691dccbf43dfa8a6
#
_entry.id   46f716985724b2ce691dccbf43dfa8a6
#
_cell.length_a   1.000
_cell.length_b   1.000
_cell.length_c   1.000
_cell.angle_alpha   90.00
_cell.angle_beta   90.00
_cell.angle_gamma   90.00
#
_symmetry.space_group_name_H-M   'P 1'
#
loop_
_entity.id
_entity.type
_entity.pdbx_description
1 polymer ?
#
loop_
_entity_poly.entity_id
_entity_poly.type
_entity_poly.pdbx_seq_one_letter_code
_entity_poly.pdbx_strand_id
1 'polypeptide(L)'
;MTASVCLKGQLGTLKGDLRSIVEAVFPASNRAAELTFLVARGSSLCGLSDTAYLAAMMQDAGIIVLAKRGEAVALDGALADNGHPALGAAVLRNWKLPANVASGVGTHHNADGAKKLGGDIHALACLMAAGRRLRDGESGEWTTWASPCKNDYGIDDDFLEAIFASLPDLD
;
A
#
# COMPACT_ATOMS: atom_id res chain seq x y z
N MET A 1 21.54 -1.72 -0.47
CA MET A 1 20.81 -2.97 -0.86
C MET A 1 19.34 -2.68 -0.68
N THR A 2 18.57 -2.63 -1.78
CA THR A 2 17.16 -2.26 -1.75
C THR A 2 16.33 -3.44 -1.19
N ALA A 3 15.23 -3.15 -0.49
CA ALA A 3 14.29 -4.15 0.04
C ALA A 3 13.83 -5.15 -1.05
N SER A 4 13.78 -4.69 -2.30
CA SER A 4 13.51 -5.48 -3.51
C SER A 4 14.50 -6.65 -3.69
N VAL A 5 15.79 -6.47 -3.39
CA VAL A 5 16.82 -7.51 -3.55
C VAL A 5 16.71 -8.58 -2.46
N CYS A 6 16.37 -8.18 -1.23
CA CYS A 6 16.18 -9.15 -0.13
C CYS A 6 14.95 -10.03 -0.35
N LEU A 7 13.85 -9.48 -0.87
CA LEU A 7 12.65 -10.26 -1.19
C LEU A 7 12.87 -11.20 -2.37
N LYS A 8 13.55 -10.76 -3.44
CA LYS A 8 13.89 -11.63 -4.59
C LYS A 8 14.78 -12.81 -4.22
N GLY A 9 15.73 -12.63 -3.29
CA GLY A 9 16.58 -13.72 -2.79
C GLY A 9 15.81 -14.83 -2.07
N GLN A 10 14.66 -14.51 -1.47
CA GLN A 10 13.79 -15.48 -0.81
C GLN A 10 12.85 -16.22 -1.79
N LEU A 11 12.59 -15.67 -2.97
CA LEU A 11 11.72 -16.26 -3.97
C LEU A 11 12.24 -17.60 -4.51
N GLY A 12 13.56 -17.77 -4.58
CA GLY A 12 14.18 -19.01 -5.08
C GLY A 12 13.88 -20.26 -4.23
N THR A 13 13.44 -20.09 -3.00
CA THR A 13 13.09 -21.20 -2.08
C THR A 13 11.60 -21.50 -2.03
N LEU A 14 10.76 -20.64 -2.66
CA LEU A 14 9.31 -20.81 -2.67
C LEU A 14 8.87 -21.76 -3.79
N LYS A 15 7.93 -22.65 -3.50
CA LYS A 15 7.39 -23.63 -4.45
C LYS A 15 5.89 -23.43 -4.66
N GLY A 16 5.41 -23.79 -5.87
CA GLY A 16 3.99 -23.84 -6.21
C GLY A 16 3.25 -22.52 -6.05
N ASP A 17 2.05 -22.56 -5.50
CA ASP A 17 1.12 -21.45 -5.41
C ASP A 17 1.67 -20.23 -4.67
N LEU A 18 2.50 -20.43 -3.65
CA LEU A 18 3.13 -19.34 -2.90
C LEU A 18 4.05 -18.50 -3.78
N ARG A 19 4.79 -19.11 -4.68
CA ARG A 19 5.65 -18.40 -5.62
C ARG A 19 4.80 -17.52 -6.56
N SER A 20 3.74 -18.08 -7.12
CA SER A 20 2.81 -17.35 -8.01
C SER A 20 2.16 -16.14 -7.29
N ILE A 21 1.76 -16.32 -6.03
CA ILE A 21 1.20 -15.22 -5.22
C ILE A 21 2.23 -14.10 -5.03
N VAL A 22 3.45 -14.43 -4.66
CA VAL A 22 4.49 -13.42 -4.43
C VAL A 22 4.90 -12.74 -5.74
N GLU A 23 4.97 -13.50 -6.85
CA GLU A 23 5.25 -12.95 -8.18
C GLU A 23 4.15 -12.01 -8.69
N ALA A 24 2.90 -12.17 -8.24
CA ALA A 24 1.79 -11.27 -8.56
C ALA A 24 1.76 -10.02 -7.64
N VAL A 25 1.89 -10.24 -6.33
CA VAL A 25 1.76 -9.17 -5.32
C VAL A 25 2.92 -8.17 -5.40
N PHE A 26 4.14 -8.65 -5.62
CA PHE A 26 5.32 -7.80 -5.55
C PHE A 26 5.37 -6.68 -6.62
N PRO A 27 5.13 -6.94 -7.91
CA PRO A 27 5.06 -5.88 -8.92
C PRO A 27 3.92 -4.89 -8.65
N ALA A 28 2.76 -5.38 -8.19
CA ALA A 28 1.62 -4.53 -7.85
C ALA A 28 1.94 -3.58 -6.69
N SER A 29 2.56 -4.09 -5.61
CA SER A 29 2.98 -3.28 -4.46
C SER A 29 4.06 -2.27 -4.85
N ASN A 30 5.02 -2.67 -5.71
CA ASN A 30 6.04 -1.74 -6.22
C ASN A 30 5.42 -0.60 -7.03
N ARG A 31 4.51 -0.91 -7.95
CA ARG A 31 3.82 0.11 -8.73
C ARG A 31 2.97 1.04 -7.86
N ALA A 32 2.24 0.49 -6.89
CA ALA A 32 1.51 1.29 -5.91
C ALA A 32 2.44 2.21 -5.12
N ALA A 33 3.63 1.75 -4.73
CA ALA A 33 4.61 2.54 -3.99
C ALA A 33 5.15 3.73 -4.81
N GLU A 34 5.46 3.52 -6.09
CA GLU A 34 5.88 4.58 -7.01
C GLU A 34 4.79 5.65 -7.14
N LEU A 35 3.55 5.26 -7.38
CA LEU A 35 2.41 6.16 -7.50
C LEU A 35 2.12 6.88 -6.18
N THR A 36 2.17 6.18 -5.05
CA THR A 36 2.02 6.76 -3.71
C THR A 36 3.08 7.84 -3.43
N PHE A 37 4.34 7.58 -3.82
CA PHE A 37 5.42 8.56 -3.72
C PHE A 37 5.12 9.82 -4.52
N LEU A 38 4.65 9.68 -5.77
CA LEU A 38 4.34 10.82 -6.64
C LEU A 38 3.16 11.63 -6.11
N VAL A 39 2.11 10.98 -5.62
CA VAL A 39 0.98 11.65 -4.95
C VAL A 39 1.47 12.43 -3.73
N ALA A 40 2.30 11.83 -2.89
CA ALA A 40 2.87 12.51 -1.72
C ALA A 40 3.70 13.73 -2.15
N ARG A 41 4.58 13.58 -3.13
CA ARG A 41 5.45 14.65 -3.65
C ARG A 41 4.65 15.83 -4.22
N GLY A 42 3.53 15.58 -4.88
CA GLY A 42 2.67 16.61 -5.47
C GLY A 42 1.70 17.26 -4.49
N SER A 43 1.55 16.72 -3.28
CA SER A 43 0.58 17.17 -2.27
C SER A 43 1.22 17.95 -1.11
N SER A 44 0.38 18.42 -0.19
CA SER A 44 0.82 18.99 1.09
C SER A 44 1.59 18.02 1.99
N LEU A 45 1.57 16.72 1.65
CA LEU A 45 2.22 15.64 2.38
C LEU A 45 3.62 15.30 1.84
N CYS A 46 4.26 16.19 1.08
CA CYS A 46 5.57 15.94 0.45
C CYS A 46 6.67 15.52 1.44
N GLY A 47 6.59 15.96 2.70
CA GLY A 47 7.52 15.53 3.75
C GLY A 47 7.42 14.05 4.15
N LEU A 48 6.33 13.36 3.76
CA LEU A 48 6.12 11.95 4.01
C LEU A 48 6.44 11.05 2.81
N SER A 49 6.94 11.58 1.70
CA SER A 49 7.07 10.83 0.42
C SER A 49 7.84 9.52 0.57
N ASP A 50 9.01 9.55 1.21
CA ASP A 50 9.84 8.34 1.36
C ASP A 50 9.18 7.33 2.32
N THR A 51 8.53 7.83 3.37
CA THR A 51 7.79 6.99 4.33
C THR A 51 6.57 6.37 3.68
N ALA A 52 5.86 7.12 2.84
CA ALA A 52 4.71 6.67 2.08
C ALA A 52 5.10 5.62 1.03
N TYR A 53 6.22 5.82 0.33
CA TYR A 53 6.79 4.81 -0.56
C TYR A 53 7.04 3.49 0.17
N LEU A 54 7.71 3.56 1.33
CA LEU A 54 8.00 2.37 2.14
C LEU A 54 6.72 1.69 2.62
N ALA A 55 5.74 2.45 3.11
CA ALA A 55 4.46 1.91 3.58
C ALA A 55 3.72 1.20 2.44
N ALA A 56 3.61 1.83 1.27
CA ALA A 56 2.94 1.25 0.10
C ALA A 56 3.67 0.02 -0.46
N MET A 57 5.01 0.00 -0.45
CA MET A 57 5.81 -1.17 -0.81
C MET A 57 5.51 -2.37 0.11
N MET A 58 5.21 -2.12 1.38
CA MET A 58 5.00 -3.13 2.41
C MET A 58 3.52 -3.41 2.73
N GLN A 59 2.59 -2.71 2.10
CA GLN A 59 1.16 -2.81 2.44
C GLN A 59 0.62 -4.25 2.36
N ASP A 60 1.12 -5.03 1.41
CA ASP A 60 0.68 -6.40 1.14
C ASP A 60 1.59 -7.48 1.77
N ALA A 61 2.53 -7.09 2.65
CA ALA A 61 3.44 -8.05 3.31
C ALA A 61 2.71 -9.15 4.09
N GLY A 62 1.51 -8.86 4.62
CA GLY A 62 0.68 -9.83 5.30
C GLY A 62 0.13 -10.94 4.40
N ILE A 63 -0.06 -10.68 3.11
CA ILE A 63 -0.49 -11.69 2.12
C ILE A 63 0.53 -12.83 2.03
N ILE A 64 1.82 -12.50 2.07
CA ILE A 64 2.91 -13.49 2.04
C ILE A 64 2.83 -14.41 3.27
N VAL A 65 2.45 -13.87 4.41
CA VAL A 65 2.28 -14.66 5.65
C VAL A 65 1.09 -15.59 5.56
N LEU A 66 -0.05 -15.11 5.06
CA LEU A 66 -1.25 -15.95 4.83
C LEU A 66 -0.93 -17.08 3.86
N ALA A 67 -0.32 -16.77 2.74
CA ALA A 67 0.07 -17.75 1.74
C ALA A 67 1.04 -18.82 2.31
N LYS A 68 2.00 -18.42 3.17
CA LYS A 68 2.89 -19.37 3.86
C LYS A 68 2.15 -20.30 4.83
N ARG A 69 1.01 -19.88 5.36
CA ARG A 69 0.17 -20.71 6.24
C ARG A 69 -0.76 -21.64 5.44
N GLY A 70 -0.75 -21.59 4.11
CA GLY A 70 -1.68 -22.33 3.25
C GLY A 70 -3.11 -21.79 3.32
N GLU A 71 -3.31 -20.58 3.82
CA GLU A 71 -4.59 -19.91 3.83
C GLU A 71 -4.90 -19.42 2.41
N ALA A 72 -6.12 -19.68 1.91
CA ALA A 72 -6.53 -19.24 0.59
C ALA A 72 -6.48 -17.71 0.52
N VAL A 73 -5.65 -17.19 -0.36
CA VAL A 73 -5.54 -15.75 -0.63
C VAL A 73 -6.24 -15.49 -1.94
N ALA A 74 -7.46 -14.94 -1.88
CA ALA A 74 -8.07 -14.35 -3.06
C ALA A 74 -7.30 -13.06 -3.39
N LEU A 75 -6.72 -13.01 -4.59
CA LEU A 75 -5.97 -11.84 -5.06
C LEU A 75 -6.88 -10.76 -5.65
N ASP A 76 -8.17 -11.06 -5.78
CA ASP A 76 -9.21 -10.23 -6.37
C ASP A 76 -10.14 -9.67 -5.30
N GLY A 77 -10.01 -8.40 -4.98
CA GLY A 77 -11.01 -7.56 -4.28
C GLY A 77 -11.45 -7.94 -2.85
N ALA A 78 -11.36 -9.22 -2.47
CA ALA A 78 -11.77 -9.73 -1.16
C ALA A 78 -10.67 -9.65 -0.09
N LEU A 79 -9.55 -8.98 -0.39
CA LEU A 79 -8.38 -8.93 0.48
C LEU A 79 -8.59 -8.11 1.76
N ALA A 80 -9.57 -7.21 1.77
CA ALA A 80 -9.82 -6.33 2.90
C ALA A 80 -10.15 -7.09 4.20
N ASP A 81 -10.86 -8.21 4.09
CA ASP A 81 -11.41 -8.94 5.23
C ASP A 81 -10.53 -10.12 5.73
N ASN A 82 -9.44 -10.45 5.05
CA ASN A 82 -8.63 -11.62 5.38
C ASN A 82 -7.56 -11.39 6.47
N GLY A 83 -7.54 -10.21 7.08
CA GLY A 83 -6.62 -9.90 8.17
C GLY A 83 -5.18 -9.60 7.75
N HIS A 84 -4.87 -9.54 6.43
CA HIS A 84 -3.52 -9.26 5.97
C HIS A 84 -2.96 -7.91 6.45
N PRO A 85 -3.74 -6.81 6.62
CA PRO A 85 -3.20 -5.57 7.15
C PRO A 85 -2.62 -5.73 8.57
N ALA A 86 -3.36 -6.43 9.44
CA ALA A 86 -2.92 -6.69 10.80
C ALA A 86 -1.66 -7.58 10.85
N LEU A 87 -1.61 -8.61 10.01
CA LEU A 87 -0.43 -9.48 9.87
C LEU A 87 0.77 -8.71 9.30
N GLY A 88 0.56 -7.90 8.27
CA GLY A 88 1.58 -7.02 7.70
C GLY A 88 2.15 -6.10 8.77
N ALA A 89 1.29 -5.40 9.52
CA ALA A 89 1.72 -4.54 10.62
C ALA A 89 2.54 -5.30 11.67
N ALA A 90 2.15 -6.53 12.02
CA ALA A 90 2.90 -7.36 12.96
C ALA A 90 4.30 -7.72 12.43
N VAL A 91 4.40 -8.06 11.14
CA VAL A 91 5.68 -8.34 10.47
C VAL A 91 6.57 -7.10 10.50
N LEU A 92 6.04 -5.93 10.15
CA LEU A 92 6.82 -4.70 10.11
C LEU A 92 7.33 -4.30 11.50
N ARG A 93 6.51 -4.47 12.56
CA ARG A 93 6.95 -4.25 13.94
C ARG A 93 8.07 -5.21 14.34
N ASN A 94 7.96 -6.49 13.96
CA ASN A 94 9.02 -7.47 14.22
C ASN A 94 10.33 -7.12 13.48
N TRP A 95 10.25 -6.54 12.31
CA TRP A 95 11.39 -6.04 11.55
C TRP A 95 11.90 -4.67 12.05
N LYS A 96 11.29 -4.13 13.10
CA LYS A 96 11.64 -2.84 13.70
C LYS A 96 11.53 -1.66 12.73
N LEU A 97 10.60 -1.73 11.79
CA LEU A 97 10.28 -0.59 10.94
C LEU A 97 9.56 0.50 11.75
N PRO A 98 9.54 1.76 11.28
CA PRO A 98 8.91 2.86 11.98
C PRO A 98 7.46 2.57 12.36
N ALA A 99 7.04 2.98 13.55
CA ALA A 99 5.74 2.66 14.12
C ALA A 99 4.58 3.22 13.28
N ASN A 100 4.76 4.42 12.68
CA ASN A 100 3.78 5.03 11.78
C ASN A 100 3.61 4.21 10.49
N VAL A 101 4.69 3.68 9.91
CA VAL A 101 4.64 2.77 8.75
C VAL A 101 3.87 1.51 9.10
N ALA A 102 4.22 0.82 10.19
CA ALA A 102 3.54 -0.40 10.61
C ALA A 102 2.05 -0.15 10.91
N SER A 103 1.71 0.98 11.53
CA SER A 103 0.32 1.32 11.83
C SER A 103 -0.46 1.75 10.58
N GLY A 104 0.16 2.50 9.67
CA GLY A 104 -0.42 2.84 8.37
C GLY A 104 -0.76 1.57 7.56
N VAL A 105 0.19 0.64 7.46
CA VAL A 105 -0.05 -0.68 6.84
C VAL A 105 -1.17 -1.44 7.55
N GLY A 106 -1.24 -1.39 8.88
CA GLY A 106 -2.30 -2.05 9.64
C GLY A 106 -3.70 -1.50 9.41
N THR A 107 -3.82 -0.29 8.86
CA THR A 107 -5.11 0.39 8.66
C THR A 107 -5.40 0.75 7.20
N HIS A 108 -4.58 0.32 6.25
CA HIS A 108 -4.65 0.78 4.86
C HIS A 108 -5.96 0.44 4.11
N HIS A 109 -6.78 -0.48 4.64
CA HIS A 109 -8.15 -0.75 4.18
C HIS A 109 -9.24 -0.22 5.14
N ASN A 110 -8.85 0.47 6.23
CA ASN A 110 -9.78 0.92 7.26
C ASN A 110 -9.66 2.43 7.48
N ALA A 111 -10.42 3.22 6.70
CA ALA A 111 -10.39 4.67 6.74
C ALA A 111 -10.74 5.24 8.14
N ASP A 112 -11.78 4.69 8.77
CA ASP A 112 -12.19 5.11 10.12
C ASP A 112 -11.13 4.76 11.18
N GLY A 113 -10.52 3.59 11.06
CA GLY A 113 -9.43 3.17 11.94
C GLY A 113 -8.20 4.07 11.79
N ALA A 114 -7.80 4.37 10.56
CA ALA A 114 -6.71 5.27 10.27
C ALA A 114 -6.99 6.69 10.79
N LYS A 115 -8.21 7.20 10.57
CA LYS A 115 -8.63 8.53 11.05
C LYS A 115 -8.61 8.64 12.57
N LYS A 116 -9.02 7.60 13.30
CA LYS A 116 -8.95 7.56 14.79
C LYS A 116 -7.52 7.61 15.31
N LEU A 117 -6.56 7.02 14.60
CA LEU A 117 -5.15 7.08 14.95
C LEU A 117 -4.54 8.45 14.61
N GLY A 118 -5.06 9.12 13.57
CA GLY A 118 -4.70 10.49 13.20
C GLY A 118 -3.27 10.66 12.71
N GLY A 119 -2.83 11.92 12.59
CA GLY A 119 -1.46 12.30 12.23
C GLY A 119 -0.92 11.59 10.99
N ASP A 120 0.36 11.24 11.03
CA ASP A 120 1.05 10.56 9.93
C ASP A 120 0.43 9.22 9.53
N ILE A 121 -0.23 8.51 10.48
CA ILE A 121 -0.84 7.22 10.19
C ILE A 121 -2.01 7.40 9.24
N HIS A 122 -2.87 8.37 9.49
CA HIS A 122 -3.99 8.70 8.61
C HIS A 122 -3.49 9.21 7.26
N ALA A 123 -2.49 10.11 7.27
CA ALA A 123 -1.88 10.62 6.04
C ALA A 123 -1.30 9.49 5.18
N LEU A 124 -0.53 8.57 5.77
CA LEU A 124 0.05 7.41 5.07
C LEU A 124 -1.03 6.50 4.50
N ALA A 125 -2.10 6.24 5.25
CA ALA A 125 -3.20 5.40 4.76
C ALA A 125 -3.95 6.06 3.58
N CYS A 126 -4.20 7.37 3.63
CA CYS A 126 -4.75 8.14 2.50
C CYS A 126 -3.84 8.11 1.28
N LEU A 127 -2.53 8.32 1.46
CA LEU A 127 -1.56 8.26 0.37
C LEU A 127 -1.51 6.87 -0.29
N MET A 128 -1.53 5.80 0.50
CA MET A 128 -1.59 4.43 -0.03
C MET A 128 -2.88 4.17 -0.81
N ALA A 129 -4.03 4.64 -0.31
CA ALA A 129 -5.30 4.53 -1.02
C ALA A 129 -5.28 5.28 -2.35
N ALA A 130 -4.75 6.49 -2.38
CA ALA A 130 -4.57 7.30 -3.59
C ALA A 130 -3.63 6.63 -4.61
N GLY A 131 -2.52 6.05 -4.15
CA GLY A 131 -1.60 5.28 -5.01
C GLY A 131 -2.28 4.06 -5.63
N ARG A 132 -3.10 3.33 -4.86
CA ARG A 132 -3.92 2.22 -5.38
C ARG A 132 -4.98 2.71 -6.38
N ARG A 133 -5.63 3.85 -6.11
CA ARG A 133 -6.57 4.46 -7.05
C ARG A 133 -5.92 4.73 -8.41
N LEU A 134 -4.70 5.27 -8.42
CA LEU A 134 -3.95 5.50 -9.65
C LEU A 134 -3.51 4.20 -10.34
N ARG A 135 -3.21 3.15 -9.58
CA ARG A 135 -2.80 1.86 -10.13
C ARG A 135 -3.97 1.10 -10.75
N ASP A 136 -5.10 1.03 -10.03
CA ASP A 136 -6.21 0.09 -10.30
C ASP A 136 -7.42 0.76 -10.96
N GLY A 137 -7.42 2.09 -11.05
CA GLY A 137 -8.59 2.85 -11.46
C GLY A 137 -9.63 3.01 -10.35
N GLU A 138 -10.86 3.33 -10.73
CA GLU A 138 -11.97 3.44 -9.78
C GLU A 138 -12.32 2.08 -9.17
N SER A 139 -12.49 2.09 -7.85
CA SER A 139 -12.87 0.90 -7.09
C SER A 139 -13.80 1.26 -5.94
N GLY A 140 -14.56 0.29 -5.45
CA GLY A 140 -15.39 0.49 -4.26
C GLY A 140 -14.57 0.88 -3.02
N GLU A 141 -13.32 0.49 -2.97
CA GLU A 141 -12.40 0.90 -1.92
C GLU A 141 -12.11 2.40 -1.98
N TRP A 142 -11.83 2.95 -3.17
CA TRP A 142 -11.58 4.37 -3.33
C TRP A 142 -12.77 5.23 -2.87
N THR A 143 -14.00 4.78 -3.11
CA THR A 143 -15.21 5.48 -2.65
C THR A 143 -15.18 5.74 -1.13
N THR A 144 -14.62 4.82 -0.35
CA THR A 144 -14.47 4.97 1.10
C THR A 144 -13.37 5.99 1.47
N TRP A 145 -12.31 6.08 0.66
CA TRP A 145 -11.15 6.94 0.92
C TRP A 145 -11.26 8.33 0.30
N ALA A 146 -12.05 8.52 -0.75
CA ALA A 146 -12.13 9.77 -1.50
C ALA A 146 -12.46 10.98 -0.61
N SER A 147 -13.47 10.85 0.26
CA SER A 147 -13.86 11.94 1.15
C SER A 147 -12.79 12.28 2.20
N PRO A 148 -12.21 11.33 2.95
CA PRO A 148 -11.07 11.60 3.85
C PRO A 148 -9.88 12.22 3.13
N CYS A 149 -9.46 11.68 1.99
CA CYS A 149 -8.30 12.17 1.24
C CYS A 149 -8.52 13.61 0.75
N LYS A 150 -9.70 13.91 0.22
CA LYS A 150 -10.06 15.26 -0.24
C LYS A 150 -10.13 16.25 0.89
N ASN A 151 -10.89 15.94 1.95
CA ASN A 151 -11.20 16.90 3.02
C ASN A 151 -9.99 17.21 3.89
N ASP A 152 -9.17 16.21 4.17
CA ASP A 152 -8.07 16.35 5.12
C ASP A 152 -6.75 16.74 4.41
N TYR A 153 -6.58 16.42 3.11
CA TYR A 153 -5.31 16.61 2.40
C TYR A 153 -5.42 17.23 0.99
N GLY A 154 -6.63 17.47 0.48
CA GLY A 154 -6.85 18.04 -0.86
C GLY A 154 -6.53 17.05 -1.99
N ILE A 155 -6.51 15.75 -1.69
CA ILE A 155 -6.26 14.69 -2.67
C ILE A 155 -7.62 14.18 -3.16
N ASP A 156 -8.05 14.68 -4.30
CA ASP A 156 -9.28 14.28 -5.00
C ASP A 156 -8.98 13.69 -6.39
N ASP A 157 -10.02 13.30 -7.12
CA ASP A 157 -9.86 12.70 -8.44
C ASP A 157 -9.21 13.66 -9.45
N ASP A 158 -9.55 14.94 -9.43
CA ASP A 158 -8.94 15.96 -10.32
C ASP A 158 -7.43 16.07 -10.05
N PHE A 159 -7.03 16.07 -8.77
CA PHE A 159 -5.62 16.07 -8.39
C PHE A 159 -4.92 14.79 -8.86
N LEU A 160 -5.55 13.62 -8.69
CA LEU A 160 -4.98 12.34 -9.09
C LEU A 160 -4.85 12.23 -10.62
N GLU A 161 -5.82 12.73 -11.37
CA GLU A 161 -5.76 12.80 -12.84
C GLU A 161 -4.61 13.69 -13.31
N ALA A 162 -4.41 14.85 -12.67
CA ALA A 162 -3.29 15.73 -12.98
C ALA A 162 -1.92 15.07 -12.70
N ILE A 163 -1.79 14.33 -11.60
CA ILE A 163 -0.59 13.53 -11.33
C ILE A 163 -0.39 12.49 -12.43
N PHE A 164 -1.45 11.73 -12.76
CA PHE A 164 -1.38 10.68 -13.78
C PHE A 164 -0.98 11.22 -15.16
N ALA A 165 -1.56 12.35 -15.57
CA ALA A 165 -1.23 13.02 -16.83
C ALA A 165 0.22 13.55 -16.89
N SER A 166 0.85 13.77 -15.75
CA SER A 166 2.25 14.21 -15.67
C SER A 166 3.28 13.07 -15.76
N LEU A 167 2.81 11.81 -15.71
CA LEU A 167 3.69 10.67 -15.84
C LEU A 167 4.19 10.56 -17.28
N PRO A 168 5.50 10.31 -17.48
CA PRO A 168 5.97 9.92 -18.80
C PRO A 168 5.32 8.59 -19.20
N ASP A 169 5.01 8.43 -20.49
CA ASP A 169 4.55 7.15 -21.03
C ASP A 169 5.56 6.07 -20.64
N LEU A 170 5.16 5.24 -19.68
CA LEU A 170 5.97 4.11 -19.23
C LEU A 170 5.56 2.90 -20.07
N ASP A 171 6.04 2.84 -21.32
CA ASP A 171 6.02 1.65 -22.18
C ASP A 171 6.95 0.54 -21.63
#